data_e59f3674f2827d32c5c8a4098e9da58e
#
_entry.id   e59f3674f2827d32c5c8a4098e9da58e
#
_cell.length_a   1.000
_cell.length_b   1.000
_cell.length_c   1.000
_cell.angle_alpha   90.00
_cell.angle_beta   90.00
_cell.angle_gamma   90.00
#
_symmetry.space_group_name_H-M   'P 1'
#
loop_
_entity.id
_entity.type
_entity.pdbx_description
1 polymer ?
#
loop_
_entity_poly.entity_id
_entity_poly.type
_entity_poly.pdbx_seq_one_letter_code
_entity_poly.pdbx_strand_id
1 'polypeptide(L)'
;MITKRAVFIFSLWTGILFLGACQPDLYPGRNATRQTAELPVRKADLKYAKGFSITYYKTFKQVNVYNYEGKRIDTAQYLLIRRGGLIPDGFPNAQVIETPVRSIIGMSSMHVALIDFAEADGILTGLGNLKYASSVKVRKYIREGKIKEVGQETNLNNEMVLMMHPDVLMAVGNVSAKVNRFKLLTDAGIPVIQNSEYLESTPLGRAEWVKLMAALVDREELVDKKFDAIVLEYNKLVQLAKKAVVKPSVITTMPVKGTWYVPEGNSYLSHFLQDAGGSIKWADTKGIGTLPLSFELVSPEALKADFWLNIGYVNSKAEMTGRDSRFADFRPFKNGNVYNYNKKINDVGANDYWESGAVNPQIVLSDLIKILHPELLPQHQLVYYKQLK
;
A
#
# COMPACT_ATOMS: atom_id res chain seq x y z
N MET A 1 10.61 -65.13 -68.94
CA MET A 1 11.94 -64.53 -68.92
C MET A 1 11.84 -63.25 -68.16
N ILE A 2 12.13 -63.29 -66.89
CA ILE A 2 12.06 -62.08 -66.03
C ILE A 2 13.23 -62.16 -65.06
N THR A 3 14.16 -61.26 -65.17
CA THR A 3 15.39 -61.17 -64.36
C THR A 3 15.09 -60.35 -63.08
N LYS A 4 15.37 -60.96 -61.93
CA LYS A 4 15.35 -60.33 -60.64
C LYS A 4 16.59 -59.45 -60.45
N ARG A 5 16.41 -58.18 -60.13
CA ARG A 5 17.44 -57.27 -59.58
C ARG A 5 17.26 -57.12 -58.07
N ALA A 6 18.26 -57.52 -57.32
CA ALA A 6 18.35 -57.28 -55.87
C ALA A 6 18.81 -55.85 -55.62
N VAL A 7 18.10 -55.15 -54.70
CA VAL A 7 18.51 -53.86 -54.21
C VAL A 7 19.06 -54.00 -52.79
N PHE A 8 20.36 -53.68 -52.66
CA PHE A 8 21.01 -53.58 -51.34
C PHE A 8 20.62 -52.27 -50.67
N ILE A 9 20.02 -52.37 -49.49
CA ILE A 9 19.71 -51.16 -48.61
C ILE A 9 20.88 -51.04 -47.64
N PHE A 10 21.65 -49.96 -47.81
CA PHE A 10 22.68 -49.56 -46.86
C PHE A 10 21.96 -48.75 -45.75
N SER A 11 21.90 -49.29 -44.54
CA SER A 11 21.34 -48.59 -43.38
C SER A 11 22.44 -47.70 -42.76
N LEU A 12 22.27 -46.40 -42.93
CA LEU A 12 23.14 -45.39 -42.32
C LEU A 12 22.62 -45.09 -40.90
N TRP A 13 23.37 -45.56 -39.90
CA TRP A 13 23.11 -45.23 -38.49
C TRP A 13 23.68 -43.82 -38.21
N THR A 14 22.84 -42.80 -38.20
CA THR A 14 23.18 -41.46 -37.70
C THR A 14 23.00 -41.41 -36.18
N GLY A 15 24.12 -41.45 -35.46
CA GLY A 15 24.15 -41.20 -34.03
C GLY A 15 23.78 -39.73 -33.74
N ILE A 16 22.64 -39.52 -33.10
CA ILE A 16 22.25 -38.21 -32.56
C ILE A 16 23.00 -38.01 -31.27
N LEU A 17 24.06 -37.18 -31.31
CA LEU A 17 24.70 -36.62 -30.13
C LEU A 17 23.72 -35.63 -29.50
N PHE A 18 23.08 -35.99 -28.36
CA PHE A 18 22.41 -35.06 -27.47
C PHE A 18 23.47 -34.16 -26.84
N LEU A 19 23.68 -32.98 -27.44
CA LEU A 19 24.32 -31.88 -26.76
C LEU A 19 23.31 -31.36 -25.73
N GLY A 20 23.51 -31.71 -24.46
CA GLY A 20 22.81 -31.10 -23.36
C GLY A 20 23.07 -29.60 -23.40
N ALA A 21 22.10 -28.82 -23.90
CA ALA A 21 22.12 -27.38 -23.79
C ALA A 21 21.95 -27.04 -22.31
N CYS A 22 23.03 -26.66 -21.63
CA CYS A 22 22.97 -25.93 -20.39
C CYS A 22 22.17 -24.65 -20.68
N GLN A 23 20.96 -24.55 -20.14
CA GLN A 23 20.26 -23.26 -20.09
C GLN A 23 21.13 -22.29 -19.26
N PRO A 24 21.48 -21.12 -19.78
CA PRO A 24 22.20 -20.14 -18.98
C PRO A 24 21.31 -19.71 -17.81
N ASP A 25 21.87 -19.71 -16.60
CA ASP A 25 21.23 -19.16 -15.41
C ASP A 25 20.78 -17.73 -15.72
N LEU A 26 19.50 -17.42 -15.48
CA LEU A 26 18.84 -16.14 -15.74
C LEU A 26 19.40 -14.98 -14.90
N TYR A 27 20.41 -15.21 -14.07
CA TYR A 27 21.10 -14.23 -13.25
C TYR A 27 22.61 -14.31 -13.50
N PRO A 28 23.16 -13.56 -14.47
CA PRO A 28 24.61 -13.51 -14.67
C PRO A 28 25.27 -12.76 -13.51
N GLY A 29 25.94 -13.46 -12.61
CA GLY A 29 26.80 -12.86 -11.62
C GLY A 29 26.80 -13.43 -10.21
N ARG A 30 25.99 -14.42 -9.87
CA ARG A 30 26.05 -15.07 -8.55
C ARG A 30 26.23 -16.58 -8.67
N ASN A 31 27.47 -17.06 -8.49
CA ASN A 31 27.71 -18.43 -8.03
C ASN A 31 27.23 -18.51 -6.55
N ALA A 32 25.92 -18.38 -6.33
CA ALA A 32 25.36 -18.54 -5.00
C ALA A 32 25.36 -20.02 -4.65
N THR A 33 26.17 -20.41 -3.70
CA THR A 33 26.11 -21.74 -3.09
C THR A 33 24.69 -21.90 -2.51
N ARG A 34 23.95 -22.93 -2.97
CA ARG A 34 22.59 -23.20 -2.50
C ARG A 34 22.63 -23.96 -1.18
N GLN A 35 21.68 -23.71 -0.30
CA GLN A 35 21.55 -24.38 0.99
C GLN A 35 20.25 -25.20 1.00
N THR A 36 20.32 -26.40 1.60
CA THR A 36 19.14 -27.28 1.82
C THR A 36 18.00 -26.51 2.51
N ALA A 37 16.76 -26.76 2.12
CA ALA A 37 15.58 -26.12 2.70
C ALA A 37 15.54 -26.34 4.22
N GLU A 38 15.41 -25.23 4.97
CA GLU A 38 15.27 -25.21 6.42
C GLU A 38 13.79 -25.35 6.83
N LEU A 39 13.53 -25.81 8.03
CA LEU A 39 12.19 -25.74 8.61
C LEU A 39 11.92 -24.32 9.14
N PRO A 40 10.67 -23.83 9.05
CA PRO A 40 10.31 -22.53 9.59
C PRO A 40 10.44 -22.52 11.12
N VAL A 41 11.01 -21.45 11.67
CA VAL A 41 11.18 -21.24 13.11
C VAL A 41 9.92 -20.60 13.72
N ARG A 42 9.40 -19.54 13.04
CA ARG A 42 8.18 -18.83 13.46
C ARG A 42 7.54 -18.09 12.30
N LYS A 43 6.28 -17.67 12.47
CA LYS A 43 5.61 -16.70 11.59
C LYS A 43 5.51 -15.36 12.31
N ALA A 44 5.44 -14.26 11.54
CA ALA A 44 5.09 -12.96 12.11
C ALA A 44 3.66 -13.02 12.67
N ASP A 45 3.45 -12.37 13.81
CA ASP A 45 2.12 -12.18 14.38
C ASP A 45 1.45 -10.98 13.67
N LEU A 46 0.72 -11.28 12.58
CA LEU A 46 -0.10 -10.30 11.85
C LEU A 46 -1.55 -10.48 12.29
N LYS A 47 -2.09 -9.48 12.98
CA LYS A 47 -3.45 -9.54 13.57
C LYS A 47 -4.50 -8.88 12.68
N TYR A 48 -4.11 -7.94 11.85
CA TYR A 48 -5.02 -7.06 11.10
C TYR A 48 -4.80 -7.13 9.60
N ALA A 49 -3.54 -7.12 9.14
CA ALA A 49 -3.19 -7.21 7.73
C ALA A 49 -3.44 -8.62 7.18
N LYS A 50 -3.99 -8.68 5.98
CA LYS A 50 -4.30 -9.93 5.26
C LYS A 50 -3.54 -10.06 3.94
N GLY A 51 -2.99 -8.95 3.46
CA GLY A 51 -2.35 -8.86 2.15
C GLY A 51 -0.94 -9.43 2.10
N PHE A 52 -0.33 -9.83 3.25
CA PHE A 52 0.99 -10.44 3.24
C PHE A 52 1.21 -11.40 4.42
N SER A 53 2.29 -12.17 4.36
CA SER A 53 2.79 -12.96 5.50
C SER A 53 4.31 -12.97 5.53
N ILE A 54 4.89 -13.16 6.73
CA ILE A 54 6.32 -13.31 6.94
C ILE A 54 6.56 -14.59 7.72
N THR A 55 7.41 -15.47 7.17
CA THR A 55 7.88 -16.68 7.83
C THR A 55 9.38 -16.55 8.09
N TYR A 56 9.80 -16.75 9.32
CA TYR A 56 11.19 -16.68 9.73
C TYR A 56 11.80 -18.07 9.74
N TYR A 57 12.94 -18.19 9.09
CA TYR A 57 13.81 -19.35 9.14
C TYR A 57 15.09 -18.99 9.90
N LYS A 58 15.97 -19.95 10.13
CA LYS A 58 17.21 -19.70 10.88
C LYS A 58 18.15 -18.71 10.15
N THR A 59 18.20 -18.77 8.82
CA THR A 59 19.16 -18.00 8.02
C THR A 59 18.52 -16.96 7.10
N PHE A 60 17.20 -17.00 6.90
CA PHE A 60 16.47 -16.10 6.01
C PHE A 60 15.04 -15.86 6.50
N LYS A 61 14.35 -14.91 5.86
CA LYS A 61 12.91 -14.68 6.02
C LYS A 61 12.23 -14.89 4.67
N GLN A 62 11.07 -15.52 4.65
CA GLN A 62 10.20 -15.60 3.47
C GLN A 62 9.05 -14.62 3.65
N VAL A 63 8.85 -13.75 2.66
CA VAL A 63 7.69 -12.86 2.57
C VAL A 63 6.82 -13.32 1.40
N ASN A 64 5.52 -13.46 1.64
CA ASN A 64 4.52 -13.63 0.58
C ASN A 64 3.62 -12.41 0.57
N VAL A 65 3.41 -11.80 -0.59
CA VAL A 65 2.43 -10.75 -0.81
C VAL A 65 1.31 -11.31 -1.66
N TYR A 66 0.07 -11.17 -1.17
CA TYR A 66 -1.12 -11.74 -1.79
C TYR A 66 -1.85 -10.69 -2.63
N ASN A 67 -1.95 -10.93 -3.92
CA ASN A 67 -2.71 -10.11 -4.85
C ASN A 67 -4.04 -10.82 -5.16
N TYR A 68 -5.13 -10.23 -4.73
CA TYR A 68 -6.47 -10.77 -4.94
C TYR A 68 -7.06 -10.25 -6.27
N GLU A 69 -7.33 -11.13 -7.23
CA GLU A 69 -8.05 -10.83 -8.46
C GLU A 69 -9.37 -11.61 -8.47
N GLY A 70 -10.44 -11.01 -7.94
CA GLY A 70 -11.70 -11.69 -7.72
C GLY A 70 -11.56 -12.90 -6.77
N LYS A 71 -11.72 -14.13 -7.29
CA LYS A 71 -11.52 -15.38 -6.52
C LYS A 71 -10.08 -15.93 -6.64
N ARG A 72 -9.27 -15.38 -7.53
CA ARG A 72 -7.88 -15.81 -7.73
C ARG A 72 -6.97 -15.07 -6.78
N ILE A 73 -6.03 -15.80 -6.17
CA ILE A 73 -4.94 -15.25 -5.37
C ILE A 73 -3.66 -15.51 -6.15
N ASP A 74 -2.99 -14.43 -6.54
CA ASP A 74 -1.63 -14.48 -7.06
C ASP A 74 -0.67 -14.10 -5.95
N THR A 75 0.38 -14.90 -5.75
CA THR A 75 1.31 -14.73 -4.64
C THR A 75 2.69 -14.36 -5.16
N ALA A 76 3.13 -13.14 -4.86
CA ALA A 76 4.51 -12.75 -5.06
C ALA A 76 5.35 -13.21 -3.86
N GLN A 77 6.45 -13.94 -4.12
CA GLN A 77 7.33 -14.51 -3.11
C GLN A 77 8.66 -13.78 -3.07
N TYR A 78 9.14 -13.51 -1.86
CA TYR A 78 10.43 -12.85 -1.62
C TYR A 78 11.21 -13.60 -0.55
N LEU A 79 12.51 -13.74 -0.77
CA LEU A 79 13.45 -14.25 0.23
C LEU A 79 14.32 -13.09 0.70
N LEU A 80 14.20 -12.77 1.97
CA LEU A 80 15.02 -11.77 2.63
C LEU A 80 16.23 -12.50 3.24
N ILE A 81 17.38 -12.31 2.63
CA ILE A 81 18.61 -13.02 2.97
C ILE A 81 19.64 -12.04 3.51
N ARG A 82 20.30 -12.38 4.58
CA ARG A 82 21.41 -11.56 5.06
C ARG A 82 22.45 -11.39 3.96
N ARG A 83 22.99 -10.20 3.84
CA ARG A 83 23.98 -9.84 2.81
C ARG A 83 25.15 -10.81 2.81
N GLY A 84 25.40 -11.41 1.62
CA GLY A 84 26.39 -12.48 1.47
C GLY A 84 25.94 -13.86 1.97
N GLY A 85 24.70 -14.01 2.40
CA GLY A 85 24.12 -15.30 2.80
C GLY A 85 23.82 -16.22 1.60
N LEU A 86 23.58 -17.49 1.89
CA LEU A 86 23.25 -18.50 0.88
C LEU A 86 21.78 -18.43 0.50
N ILE A 87 21.47 -18.66 -0.78
CA ILE A 87 20.09 -18.76 -1.26
C ILE A 87 19.56 -20.17 -0.96
N PRO A 88 18.45 -20.31 -0.21
CA PRO A 88 17.88 -21.61 0.11
C PRO A 88 17.25 -22.25 -1.14
N ASP A 89 17.32 -23.57 -1.24
CA ASP A 89 16.62 -24.36 -2.25
C ASP A 89 15.10 -24.40 -1.97
N GLY A 90 14.31 -24.69 -3.00
CA GLY A 90 12.85 -24.86 -2.86
C GLY A 90 12.01 -23.62 -3.17
N PHE A 91 12.62 -22.50 -3.56
CA PHE A 91 11.93 -21.24 -3.88
C PHE A 91 12.24 -20.72 -5.30
N PRO A 92 11.91 -21.46 -6.36
CA PRO A 92 12.37 -21.15 -7.72
C PRO A 92 11.82 -19.84 -8.28
N ASN A 93 10.68 -19.37 -7.77
CA ASN A 93 10.00 -18.16 -8.26
C ASN A 93 10.14 -16.95 -7.30
N ALA A 94 10.89 -17.10 -6.22
CA ALA A 94 11.06 -16.01 -5.27
C ALA A 94 12.12 -15.02 -5.73
N GLN A 95 11.82 -13.72 -5.58
CA GLN A 95 12.85 -12.69 -5.73
C GLN A 95 13.69 -12.62 -4.45
N VAL A 96 14.99 -12.48 -4.60
CA VAL A 96 15.94 -12.39 -3.48
C VAL A 96 16.21 -10.92 -3.16
N ILE A 97 16.05 -10.54 -1.90
CA ILE A 97 16.37 -9.20 -1.37
C ILE A 97 17.41 -9.38 -0.27
N GLU A 98 18.54 -8.70 -0.40
CA GLU A 98 19.56 -8.69 0.65
C GLU A 98 19.16 -7.74 1.78
N THR A 99 19.23 -8.24 3.03
CA THR A 99 18.90 -7.46 4.24
C THR A 99 20.12 -7.29 5.16
N PRO A 100 20.14 -6.23 5.99
CA PRO A 100 19.22 -5.10 5.94
C PRO A 100 19.34 -4.33 4.63
N VAL A 101 18.20 -3.86 4.08
CA VAL A 101 18.14 -3.01 2.89
C VAL A 101 18.86 -1.69 3.19
N ARG A 102 19.71 -1.23 2.26
CA ARG A 102 20.51 -0.01 2.37
C ARG A 102 20.13 1.07 1.36
N SER A 103 19.42 0.66 0.30
CA SER A 103 18.92 1.58 -0.72
C SER A 103 17.55 1.11 -1.23
N ILE A 104 16.57 2.00 -1.19
CA ILE A 104 15.21 1.72 -1.65
C ILE A 104 14.70 2.85 -2.54
N ILE A 105 14.01 2.48 -3.61
CA ILE A 105 13.18 3.39 -4.39
C ILE A 105 11.72 3.15 -4.01
N GLY A 106 11.02 4.21 -3.57
CA GLY A 106 9.60 4.16 -3.22
C GLY A 106 8.72 4.75 -4.32
N MET A 107 7.64 4.08 -4.68
CA MET A 107 6.74 4.58 -5.74
C MET A 107 5.51 5.32 -5.19
N SER A 108 5.38 5.45 -3.86
CA SER A 108 4.22 6.04 -3.17
C SER A 108 4.66 6.82 -1.93
N SER A 109 3.86 7.81 -1.51
CA SER A 109 4.01 8.48 -0.20
C SER A 109 3.85 7.50 0.97
N MET A 110 3.04 6.46 0.82
CA MET A 110 2.93 5.40 1.82
C MET A 110 4.27 4.70 2.07
N HIS A 111 5.09 4.49 1.03
CA HIS A 111 6.42 3.90 1.20
C HIS A 111 7.35 4.80 2.03
N VAL A 112 7.22 6.13 1.88
CA VAL A 112 7.90 7.10 2.74
C VAL A 112 7.47 6.90 4.19
N ALA A 113 6.17 6.78 4.45
CA ALA A 113 5.63 6.58 5.80
C ALA A 113 6.12 5.27 6.44
N LEU A 114 6.19 4.17 5.68
CA LEU A 114 6.70 2.89 6.17
C LEU A 114 8.18 2.98 6.58
N ILE A 115 8.99 3.68 5.75
CA ILE A 115 10.42 3.89 5.98
C ILE A 115 10.64 4.78 7.21
N ASP A 116 9.89 5.90 7.30
CA ASP A 116 9.97 6.84 8.44
C ASP A 116 9.52 6.16 9.74
N PHE A 117 8.46 5.38 9.70
CA PHE A 117 7.97 4.60 10.84
C PHE A 117 9.03 3.63 11.38
N ALA A 118 9.76 2.99 10.48
CA ALA A 118 10.89 2.10 10.83
C ALA A 118 12.18 2.87 11.18
N GLU A 119 12.16 4.22 11.18
CA GLU A 119 13.32 5.10 11.42
C GLU A 119 14.49 4.84 10.46
N ALA A 120 14.18 4.48 9.23
CA ALA A 120 15.16 4.06 8.22
C ALA A 120 15.33 5.07 7.07
N ASP A 121 14.98 6.35 7.25
CA ASP A 121 14.93 7.35 6.17
C ASP A 121 16.21 7.46 5.32
N GLY A 122 17.36 7.13 5.89
CA GLY A 122 18.64 7.16 5.20
C GLY A 122 18.77 6.18 4.03
N ILE A 123 17.88 5.18 3.92
CA ILE A 123 17.91 4.21 2.83
C ILE A 123 17.12 4.66 1.59
N LEU A 124 16.28 5.71 1.70
CA LEU A 124 15.48 6.20 0.60
C LEU A 124 16.36 6.97 -0.40
N THR A 125 16.55 6.40 -1.59
CA THR A 125 17.42 6.98 -2.64
C THR A 125 16.64 7.52 -3.83
N GLY A 126 15.40 7.06 -4.04
CA GLY A 126 14.54 7.51 -5.12
C GLY A 126 13.06 7.48 -4.77
N LEU A 127 12.29 8.33 -5.44
CA LEU A 127 10.83 8.40 -5.35
C LEU A 127 10.21 8.50 -6.75
N GLY A 128 9.03 7.93 -6.90
CA GLY A 128 8.26 8.06 -8.13
C GLY A 128 7.90 9.50 -8.46
N ASN A 129 7.59 10.31 -7.44
CA ASN A 129 7.35 11.74 -7.57
C ASN A 129 7.76 12.46 -6.26
N LEU A 130 8.71 13.36 -6.33
CA LEU A 130 9.24 14.09 -5.17
C LEU A 130 8.22 15.03 -4.53
N LYS A 131 7.21 15.49 -5.29
CA LYS A 131 6.18 16.41 -4.78
C LYS A 131 5.26 15.74 -3.75
N TYR A 132 5.13 14.41 -3.77
CA TYR A 132 4.21 13.70 -2.87
C TYR A 132 4.78 13.38 -1.48
N ALA A 133 6.05 13.67 -1.23
CA ALA A 133 6.64 13.48 0.09
C ALA A 133 6.25 14.60 1.06
N SER A 134 5.64 14.24 2.18
CA SER A 134 5.24 15.15 3.28
C SER A 134 6.26 15.23 4.39
N SER A 135 6.98 14.12 4.68
CA SER A 135 7.99 14.04 5.74
C SER A 135 9.02 15.17 5.63
N VAL A 136 9.16 15.97 6.69
CA VAL A 136 10.13 17.08 6.77
C VAL A 136 11.56 16.60 6.53
N LYS A 137 11.90 15.42 7.02
CA LYS A 137 13.22 14.80 6.89
C LYS A 137 13.49 14.37 5.44
N VAL A 138 12.51 13.71 4.80
CA VAL A 138 12.59 13.32 3.39
C VAL A 138 12.64 14.56 2.49
N ARG A 139 11.83 15.58 2.76
CA ARG A 139 11.89 16.88 2.05
C ARG A 139 13.27 17.55 2.16
N LYS A 140 13.95 17.45 3.32
CA LYS A 140 15.33 17.89 3.47
C LYS A 140 16.26 17.12 2.54
N TYR A 141 16.19 15.78 2.53
CA TYR A 141 17.04 14.95 1.65
C TYR A 141 16.80 15.20 0.16
N ILE A 142 15.54 15.50 -0.23
CA ILE A 142 15.21 15.91 -1.60
C ILE A 142 15.93 17.21 -1.96
N ARG A 143 15.87 18.25 -1.10
CA ARG A 143 16.57 19.53 -1.33
C ARG A 143 18.09 19.37 -1.39
N GLU A 144 18.65 18.43 -0.65
CA GLU A 144 20.08 18.09 -0.66
C GLU A 144 20.46 17.22 -1.90
N GLY A 145 19.51 16.88 -2.77
CA GLY A 145 19.77 16.05 -3.96
C GLY A 145 20.06 14.58 -3.68
N LYS A 146 19.83 14.11 -2.45
CA LYS A 146 20.07 12.72 -2.04
C LYS A 146 19.00 11.75 -2.54
N ILE A 147 17.79 12.25 -2.83
CA ILE A 147 16.68 11.46 -3.36
C ILE A 147 16.38 11.93 -4.78
N LYS A 148 16.35 10.99 -5.71
CA LYS A 148 16.09 11.26 -7.14
C LYS A 148 14.63 10.99 -7.50
N GLU A 149 14.07 11.76 -8.43
CA GLU A 149 12.79 11.44 -9.05
C GLU A 149 13.00 10.43 -10.17
N VAL A 150 12.35 9.28 -10.06
CA VAL A 150 12.48 8.19 -11.06
C VAL A 150 11.27 8.05 -11.97
N GLY A 151 10.25 8.92 -11.83
CA GLY A 151 8.98 8.83 -12.55
C GLY A 151 7.99 7.88 -11.90
N GLN A 152 6.71 8.04 -12.23
CA GLN A 152 5.64 7.18 -11.73
C GLN A 152 5.67 5.81 -12.42
N GLU A 153 4.97 4.82 -11.88
CA GLU A 153 4.96 3.45 -12.42
C GLU A 153 4.53 3.36 -13.90
N THR A 154 3.72 4.31 -14.37
CA THR A 154 3.27 4.37 -15.78
C THR A 154 4.32 4.92 -16.74
N ASN A 155 5.30 5.67 -16.23
CA ASN A 155 6.36 6.32 -16.99
C ASN A 155 7.71 6.28 -16.25
N LEU A 156 8.01 5.12 -15.65
CA LEU A 156 9.23 4.89 -14.90
C LEU A 156 10.48 5.05 -15.77
N ASN A 157 11.44 5.84 -15.30
CA ASN A 157 12.74 5.95 -15.93
C ASN A 157 13.62 4.74 -15.56
N ASN A 158 13.47 3.66 -16.33
CA ASN A 158 14.19 2.41 -16.09
C ASN A 158 15.72 2.58 -16.14
N GLU A 159 16.22 3.43 -17.03
CA GLU A 159 17.67 3.69 -17.15
C GLU A 159 18.23 4.29 -15.86
N MET A 160 17.52 5.28 -15.30
CA MET A 160 17.90 5.88 -14.02
C MET A 160 17.87 4.85 -12.89
N VAL A 161 16.82 4.02 -12.81
CA VAL A 161 16.72 2.96 -11.79
C VAL A 161 17.86 1.95 -11.91
N LEU A 162 18.19 1.55 -13.15
CA LEU A 162 19.33 0.65 -13.42
C LEU A 162 20.66 1.28 -13.00
N MET A 163 20.90 2.57 -13.31
CA MET A 163 22.11 3.28 -12.88
C MET A 163 22.19 3.43 -11.35
N MET A 164 21.07 3.65 -10.68
CA MET A 164 21.02 3.77 -9.22
C MET A 164 21.26 2.44 -8.51
N HIS A 165 20.95 1.33 -9.15
CA HIS A 165 21.08 -0.05 -8.66
C HIS A 165 20.63 -0.20 -7.19
N PRO A 166 19.35 0.08 -6.87
CA PRO A 166 18.84 -0.02 -5.50
C PRO A 166 18.82 -1.49 -5.04
N ASP A 167 18.92 -1.70 -3.72
CA ASP A 167 18.72 -3.04 -3.15
C ASP A 167 17.29 -3.55 -3.40
N VAL A 168 16.31 -2.64 -3.49
CA VAL A 168 14.91 -2.98 -3.80
C VAL A 168 14.15 -1.76 -4.33
N LEU A 169 13.24 -1.98 -5.28
CA LEU A 169 12.19 -1.03 -5.64
C LEU A 169 10.89 -1.48 -4.98
N MET A 170 10.24 -0.61 -4.22
CA MET A 170 8.91 -0.88 -3.64
C MET A 170 7.86 -0.26 -4.55
N ALA A 171 7.07 -1.12 -5.19
CA ALA A 171 5.99 -0.75 -6.11
C ALA A 171 4.63 -0.78 -5.42
N VAL A 172 3.67 -0.01 -5.91
CA VAL A 172 2.28 -0.15 -5.51
C VAL A 172 1.73 -1.44 -6.12
N GLY A 173 1.21 -2.34 -5.31
CA GLY A 173 0.59 -3.57 -5.77
C GLY A 173 -0.59 -3.25 -6.70
N ASN A 174 -0.68 -3.94 -7.83
CA ASN A 174 -1.78 -3.76 -8.75
C ASN A 174 -2.33 -5.11 -9.19
N VAL A 175 -3.53 -5.42 -8.73
CA VAL A 175 -4.26 -6.66 -9.03
C VAL A 175 -4.49 -6.85 -10.54
N SER A 176 -4.60 -5.76 -11.30
CA SER A 176 -4.92 -5.79 -12.74
C SER A 176 -3.70 -5.78 -13.65
N ALA A 177 -2.49 -5.67 -13.13
CA ALA A 177 -1.29 -5.57 -13.95
C ALA A 177 -0.88 -6.95 -14.49
N LYS A 178 -1.52 -7.39 -15.56
CA LYS A 178 -1.15 -8.59 -16.34
C LYS A 178 0.18 -8.45 -17.07
N VAL A 179 0.73 -7.24 -17.14
CA VAL A 179 2.01 -6.97 -17.79
C VAL A 179 3.08 -6.90 -16.73
N ASN A 180 4.12 -7.69 -16.89
CA ASN A 180 5.32 -7.63 -16.06
C ASN A 180 6.08 -6.33 -16.34
N ARG A 181 5.52 -5.19 -15.92
CA ARG A 181 6.05 -3.84 -16.17
C ARG A 181 7.46 -3.62 -15.61
N PHE A 182 7.81 -4.41 -14.62
CA PHE A 182 9.12 -4.34 -13.97
C PHE A 182 10.08 -5.43 -14.44
N LYS A 183 9.70 -6.21 -15.50
CA LYS A 183 10.53 -7.31 -15.99
C LYS A 183 11.97 -6.87 -16.32
N LEU A 184 12.14 -5.72 -16.94
CA LEU A 184 13.47 -5.18 -17.25
C LEU A 184 14.34 -5.03 -15.99
N LEU A 185 13.75 -4.54 -14.88
CA LEU A 185 14.46 -4.35 -13.62
C LEU A 185 14.78 -5.70 -12.95
N THR A 186 13.81 -6.60 -12.91
CA THR A 186 14.00 -7.93 -12.32
C THR A 186 14.98 -8.77 -13.10
N ASP A 187 14.96 -8.71 -14.45
CA ASP A 187 15.95 -9.36 -15.30
C ASP A 187 17.36 -8.78 -15.10
N ALA A 188 17.47 -7.51 -14.74
CA ALA A 188 18.72 -6.86 -14.36
C ALA A 188 19.15 -7.11 -12.89
N GLY A 189 18.40 -7.93 -12.15
CA GLY A 189 18.72 -8.31 -10.77
C GLY A 189 18.29 -7.30 -9.72
N ILE A 190 17.46 -6.32 -10.07
CA ILE A 190 16.84 -5.39 -9.10
C ILE A 190 15.50 -5.97 -8.65
N PRO A 191 15.36 -6.43 -7.40
CA PRO A 191 14.11 -6.99 -6.91
C PRO A 191 13.05 -5.88 -6.77
N VAL A 192 11.79 -6.27 -7.09
CA VAL A 192 10.65 -5.37 -6.98
C VAL A 192 9.64 -5.96 -6.01
N ILE A 193 9.54 -5.36 -4.82
CA ILE A 193 8.57 -5.77 -3.81
C ILE A 193 7.27 -4.97 -3.95
N GLN A 194 6.15 -5.68 -3.93
CA GLN A 194 4.83 -5.07 -4.00
C GLN A 194 4.34 -4.68 -2.60
N ASN A 195 3.79 -3.49 -2.48
CA ASN A 195 3.05 -3.02 -1.31
C ASN A 195 1.60 -2.79 -1.71
N SER A 196 0.69 -3.61 -1.18
CA SER A 196 -0.74 -3.59 -1.51
C SER A 196 -1.60 -3.17 -0.31
N GLU A 197 -1.06 -2.37 0.60
CA GLU A 197 -1.72 -1.93 1.83
C GLU A 197 -3.07 -1.23 1.59
N TYR A 198 -3.24 -0.57 0.44
CA TYR A 198 -4.48 0.11 0.09
C TYR A 198 -5.68 -0.84 -0.11
N LEU A 199 -5.41 -2.15 -0.29
CA LEU A 199 -6.43 -3.20 -0.36
C LEU A 199 -6.91 -3.65 1.01
N GLU A 200 -6.21 -3.27 2.09
CA GLU A 200 -6.67 -3.57 3.44
C GLU A 200 -7.93 -2.76 3.76
N SER A 201 -8.93 -3.45 4.22
CA SER A 201 -10.24 -2.85 4.52
C SER A 201 -10.29 -2.12 5.86
N THR A 202 -9.34 -2.38 6.76
CA THR A 202 -9.33 -1.79 8.12
C THR A 202 -8.17 -0.83 8.32
N PRO A 203 -8.33 0.21 9.17
CA PRO A 203 -7.26 1.14 9.49
C PRO A 203 -6.01 0.48 10.07
N LEU A 204 -6.18 -0.44 11.03
CA LEU A 204 -5.08 -1.18 11.62
C LEU A 204 -4.45 -2.17 10.64
N GLY A 205 -5.25 -2.79 9.74
CA GLY A 205 -4.72 -3.67 8.70
C GLY A 205 -3.78 -2.95 7.76
N ARG A 206 -4.18 -1.75 7.30
CA ARG A 206 -3.32 -0.91 6.46
C ARG A 206 -2.04 -0.49 7.19
N ALA A 207 -2.15 -0.05 8.43
CA ALA A 207 -0.99 0.37 9.22
C ALA A 207 -0.03 -0.77 9.56
N GLU A 208 -0.50 -2.03 9.68
CA GLU A 208 0.34 -3.17 10.03
C GLU A 208 1.37 -3.52 8.95
N TRP A 209 1.25 -2.98 7.74
CA TRP A 209 2.27 -3.13 6.69
C TRP A 209 3.63 -2.52 7.07
N VAL A 210 3.72 -1.73 8.14
CA VAL A 210 4.99 -1.31 8.75
C VAL A 210 5.88 -2.50 9.11
N LYS A 211 5.29 -3.68 9.42
CA LYS A 211 6.03 -4.90 9.72
C LYS A 211 6.73 -5.49 8.50
N LEU A 212 6.21 -5.26 7.28
CA LEU A 212 6.92 -5.60 6.05
C LEU A 212 8.21 -4.79 5.92
N MET A 213 8.14 -3.48 6.14
CA MET A 213 9.32 -2.61 6.13
C MET A 213 10.31 -3.02 7.23
N ALA A 214 9.82 -3.32 8.43
CA ALA A 214 10.65 -3.81 9.53
C ALA A 214 11.48 -5.03 9.14
N ALA A 215 10.86 -6.00 8.46
CA ALA A 215 11.55 -7.20 8.00
C ALA A 215 12.64 -6.91 6.95
N LEU A 216 12.43 -5.89 6.10
CA LEU A 216 13.41 -5.45 5.09
C LEU A 216 14.65 -4.78 5.71
N VAL A 217 14.47 -4.10 6.86
CA VAL A 217 15.54 -3.30 7.49
C VAL A 217 16.03 -3.87 8.82
N ASP A 218 15.61 -5.09 9.18
CA ASP A 218 15.95 -5.79 10.43
C ASP A 218 15.61 -4.96 11.69
N ARG A 219 14.41 -4.35 11.72
CA ARG A 219 13.93 -3.51 12.84
C ARG A 219 12.59 -3.98 13.42
N GLU A 220 12.34 -5.28 13.43
CA GLU A 220 11.09 -5.87 13.86
C GLU A 220 10.73 -5.47 15.31
N GLU A 221 11.65 -5.58 16.24
CA GLU A 221 11.41 -5.27 17.66
C GLU A 221 10.97 -3.80 17.87
N LEU A 222 11.65 -2.86 17.21
CA LEU A 222 11.30 -1.43 17.26
C LEU A 222 9.89 -1.19 16.71
N VAL A 223 9.61 -1.75 15.53
CA VAL A 223 8.35 -1.52 14.81
C VAL A 223 7.20 -2.22 15.53
N ASP A 224 7.38 -3.45 16.01
CA ASP A 224 6.36 -4.17 16.78
C ASP A 224 5.96 -3.38 18.02
N LYS A 225 6.93 -2.88 18.81
CA LYS A 225 6.67 -2.05 19.99
C LYS A 225 5.89 -0.76 19.65
N LYS A 226 6.26 -0.07 18.57
CA LYS A 226 5.57 1.15 18.11
C LYS A 226 4.16 0.83 17.64
N PHE A 227 3.99 -0.25 16.87
CA PHE A 227 2.69 -0.65 16.35
C PHE A 227 1.74 -1.12 17.45
N ASP A 228 2.23 -1.89 18.44
CA ASP A 228 1.43 -2.32 19.60
C ASP A 228 0.89 -1.11 20.41
N ALA A 229 1.69 -0.06 20.55
CA ALA A 229 1.24 1.18 21.20
C ALA A 229 0.12 1.86 20.39
N ILE A 230 0.22 1.88 19.05
CA ILE A 230 -0.84 2.40 18.17
C ILE A 230 -2.13 1.58 18.31
N VAL A 231 -2.02 0.24 18.32
CA VAL A 231 -3.17 -0.66 18.50
C VAL A 231 -3.86 -0.41 19.82
N LEU A 232 -3.09 -0.28 20.90
CA LEU A 232 -3.63 -0.01 22.24
C LEU A 232 -4.42 1.30 22.26
N GLU A 233 -3.84 2.38 21.70
CA GLU A 233 -4.48 3.70 21.66
C GLU A 233 -5.71 3.70 20.74
N TYR A 234 -5.62 3.10 19.55
CA TYR A 234 -6.74 2.96 18.62
C TYR A 234 -7.93 2.28 19.31
N ASN A 235 -7.70 1.16 19.97
CA ASN A 235 -8.75 0.41 20.67
C ASN A 235 -9.36 1.19 21.84
N LYS A 236 -8.57 1.97 22.60
CA LYS A 236 -9.09 2.87 23.63
C LYS A 236 -10.02 3.92 23.03
N LEU A 237 -9.65 4.51 21.90
CA LEU A 237 -10.47 5.50 21.19
C LEU A 237 -11.78 4.90 20.69
N VAL A 238 -11.76 3.68 20.13
CA VAL A 238 -12.99 2.95 19.75
C VAL A 238 -13.91 2.74 20.95
N GLN A 239 -13.35 2.33 22.11
CA GLN A 239 -14.17 2.17 23.33
C GLN A 239 -14.69 3.50 23.87
N LEU A 240 -13.94 4.59 23.69
CA LEU A 240 -14.39 5.94 24.05
C LEU A 240 -15.57 6.36 23.16
N ALA A 241 -15.45 6.20 21.84
CA ALA A 241 -16.50 6.55 20.88
C ALA A 241 -17.81 5.78 21.12
N LYS A 242 -17.75 4.52 21.60
CA LYS A 242 -18.93 3.73 21.97
C LYS A 242 -19.74 4.32 23.13
N LYS A 243 -19.18 5.26 23.91
CA LYS A 243 -19.89 5.96 24.98
C LYS A 243 -20.77 7.11 24.47
N ALA A 244 -20.64 7.48 23.19
CA ALA A 244 -21.47 8.50 22.57
C ALA A 244 -22.95 8.09 22.60
N VAL A 245 -23.80 8.97 23.06
CA VAL A 245 -25.25 8.75 23.17
C VAL A 245 -25.91 8.81 21.78
N VAL A 246 -25.41 9.69 20.94
CA VAL A 246 -25.95 9.93 19.59
C VAL A 246 -24.92 9.45 18.57
N LYS A 247 -25.39 8.83 17.50
CA LYS A 247 -24.58 8.46 16.34
C LYS A 247 -24.90 9.41 15.19
N PRO A 248 -24.12 10.49 14.99
CA PRO A 248 -24.41 11.45 13.94
C PRO A 248 -24.29 10.82 12.55
N SER A 249 -25.20 11.20 11.67
CA SER A 249 -25.21 10.73 10.28
C SER A 249 -24.14 11.43 9.45
N VAL A 250 -23.39 10.65 8.68
CA VAL A 250 -22.25 11.14 7.89
C VAL A 250 -22.44 10.81 6.42
N ILE A 251 -22.29 11.82 5.56
CA ILE A 251 -22.05 11.64 4.13
C ILE A 251 -20.58 11.94 3.81
N THR A 252 -20.07 11.35 2.74
CA THR A 252 -18.66 11.50 2.34
C THR A 252 -18.52 11.77 0.86
N THR A 253 -17.36 12.24 0.47
CA THR A 253 -16.98 12.50 -0.93
C THR A 253 -17.88 13.55 -1.62
N MET A 254 -17.71 13.76 -2.89
CA MET A 254 -18.58 14.53 -3.78
C MET A 254 -18.78 13.77 -5.09
N PRO A 255 -19.86 14.03 -5.81
CA PRO A 255 -20.06 13.45 -7.12
C PRO A 255 -18.99 13.91 -8.12
N VAL A 256 -18.54 12.99 -8.96
CA VAL A 256 -17.62 13.24 -10.07
C VAL A 256 -18.32 12.84 -11.37
N LYS A 257 -18.49 13.79 -12.27
CA LYS A 257 -19.20 13.57 -13.56
C LYS A 257 -20.57 12.91 -13.37
N GLY A 258 -21.35 13.39 -12.38
CA GLY A 258 -22.71 12.90 -12.09
C GLY A 258 -22.79 11.62 -11.24
N THR A 259 -21.68 10.93 -11.00
CA THR A 259 -21.63 9.74 -10.15
C THR A 259 -21.06 10.07 -8.78
N TRP A 260 -21.75 9.65 -7.73
CA TRP A 260 -21.30 9.80 -6.35
C TRP A 260 -20.75 8.46 -5.83
N TYR A 261 -19.45 8.40 -5.59
CA TYR A 261 -18.78 7.21 -5.08
C TYR A 261 -18.82 7.20 -3.56
N VAL A 262 -19.81 6.52 -2.97
CA VAL A 262 -19.93 6.39 -1.52
C VAL A 262 -19.19 5.15 -1.02
N PRO A 263 -18.61 5.16 0.19
CA PRO A 263 -17.90 4.00 0.72
C PRO A 263 -18.86 2.85 1.00
N GLU A 264 -18.49 1.63 0.62
CA GLU A 264 -19.17 0.41 1.02
C GLU A 264 -18.94 0.11 2.51
N GLY A 265 -19.84 -0.67 3.12
CA GLY A 265 -19.87 -0.88 4.57
C GLY A 265 -18.61 -1.47 5.19
N ASN A 266 -17.90 -2.35 4.48
CA ASN A 266 -16.64 -2.93 4.93
C ASN A 266 -15.39 -2.21 4.37
N SER A 267 -15.54 -0.99 3.84
CA SER A 267 -14.39 -0.22 3.32
C SER A 267 -13.60 0.43 4.45
N TYR A 268 -12.34 0.77 4.14
CA TYR A 268 -11.42 1.46 5.04
C TYR A 268 -12.04 2.73 5.67
N LEU A 269 -12.71 3.56 4.86
CA LEU A 269 -13.34 4.79 5.36
C LEU A 269 -14.55 4.48 6.24
N SER A 270 -15.36 3.47 5.86
CA SER A 270 -16.52 3.06 6.66
C SER A 270 -16.11 2.54 8.04
N HIS A 271 -15.03 1.77 8.12
CA HIS A 271 -14.48 1.34 9.42
C HIS A 271 -14.09 2.54 10.28
N PHE A 272 -13.37 3.51 9.73
CA PHE A 272 -13.02 4.72 10.50
C PHE A 272 -14.25 5.46 11.04
N LEU A 273 -15.26 5.67 10.20
CA LEU A 273 -16.46 6.41 10.59
C LEU A 273 -17.29 5.65 11.63
N GLN A 274 -17.41 4.32 11.49
CA GLN A 274 -18.08 3.48 12.49
C GLN A 274 -17.31 3.44 13.81
N ASP A 275 -15.99 3.29 13.76
CA ASP A 275 -15.11 3.27 14.93
C ASP A 275 -15.11 4.63 15.66
N ALA A 276 -15.32 5.71 14.93
CA ALA A 276 -15.51 7.05 15.49
C ALA A 276 -16.93 7.32 16.03
N GLY A 277 -17.84 6.34 15.98
CA GLY A 277 -19.23 6.49 16.46
C GLY A 277 -20.18 7.18 15.49
N GLY A 278 -19.81 7.32 14.22
CA GLY A 278 -20.67 7.86 13.16
C GLY A 278 -21.63 6.81 12.57
N SER A 279 -22.68 7.28 11.92
CA SER A 279 -23.66 6.47 11.18
C SER A 279 -23.56 6.74 9.69
N ILE A 280 -23.48 5.67 8.89
CA ILE A 280 -23.38 5.73 7.43
C ILE A 280 -24.55 4.99 6.82
N LYS A 281 -25.23 5.57 5.84
CA LYS A 281 -26.42 4.99 5.19
C LYS A 281 -26.16 3.61 4.58
N TRP A 282 -24.98 3.41 4.01
CA TRP A 282 -24.61 2.19 3.28
C TRP A 282 -23.74 1.21 4.11
N ALA A 283 -23.81 1.30 5.44
CA ALA A 283 -23.03 0.46 6.36
C ALA A 283 -23.28 -1.05 6.23
N ASP A 284 -24.47 -1.44 5.76
CA ASP A 284 -24.86 -2.87 5.64
C ASP A 284 -24.35 -3.55 4.37
N THR A 285 -23.74 -2.80 3.45
CA THR A 285 -23.14 -3.38 2.24
C THR A 285 -21.86 -4.15 2.58
N LYS A 286 -21.58 -5.24 1.83
CA LYS A 286 -20.49 -6.17 2.15
C LYS A 286 -19.18 -5.90 1.42
N GLY A 287 -19.17 -4.97 0.48
CA GLY A 287 -17.98 -4.63 -0.28
C GLY A 287 -16.97 -3.82 0.54
N ILE A 288 -15.73 -3.80 0.05
CA ILE A 288 -14.60 -3.09 0.64
C ILE A 288 -14.20 -1.82 -0.13
N GLY A 289 -14.88 -1.55 -1.24
CA GLY A 289 -14.61 -0.43 -2.16
C GLY A 289 -15.60 0.71 -2.02
N THR A 290 -16.11 1.15 -3.16
CA THR A 290 -17.11 2.22 -3.27
C THR A 290 -18.30 1.81 -4.14
N LEU A 291 -19.47 2.28 -3.78
CA LEU A 291 -20.70 2.15 -4.58
C LEU A 291 -20.81 3.37 -5.50
N PRO A 292 -20.90 3.18 -6.83
CA PRO A 292 -21.25 4.26 -7.75
C PRO A 292 -22.76 4.48 -7.73
N LEU A 293 -23.19 5.60 -7.14
CA LEU A 293 -24.61 5.98 -7.05
C LEU A 293 -24.87 7.27 -7.83
N SER A 294 -26.11 7.49 -8.23
CA SER A 294 -26.50 8.78 -8.81
C SER A 294 -26.64 9.84 -7.74
N PHE A 295 -26.58 11.10 -8.15
CA PHE A 295 -26.82 12.26 -7.25
C PHE A 295 -28.20 12.14 -6.58
N GLU A 296 -29.23 11.72 -7.30
CA GLU A 296 -30.62 11.62 -6.84
C GLU A 296 -30.80 10.59 -5.73
N LEU A 297 -29.98 9.52 -5.73
CA LEU A 297 -29.99 8.51 -4.66
C LEU A 297 -29.29 9.00 -3.37
N VAL A 298 -28.26 9.84 -3.49
CA VAL A 298 -27.48 10.30 -2.33
C VAL A 298 -28.01 11.61 -1.76
N SER A 299 -28.53 12.51 -2.60
CA SER A 299 -28.96 13.86 -2.17
C SER A 299 -30.04 13.86 -1.08
N PRO A 300 -31.05 12.95 -1.03
CA PRO A 300 -32.00 12.91 0.07
C PRO A 300 -31.36 12.62 1.43
N GLU A 301 -30.29 11.84 1.46
CA GLU A 301 -29.52 11.60 2.68
C GLU A 301 -28.61 12.79 3.01
N ALA A 302 -28.02 13.42 1.99
CA ALA A 302 -27.19 14.61 2.16
C ALA A 302 -27.96 15.81 2.72
N LEU A 303 -29.24 15.97 2.35
CA LEU A 303 -30.13 17.00 2.89
C LEU A 303 -30.37 16.87 4.39
N LYS A 304 -30.23 15.66 4.97
CA LYS A 304 -30.54 15.35 6.37
C LYS A 304 -29.28 15.06 7.21
N ALA A 305 -28.15 14.75 6.57
CA ALA A 305 -26.93 14.37 7.27
C ALA A 305 -26.47 15.40 8.29
N ASP A 306 -25.82 14.95 9.35
CA ASP A 306 -25.26 15.84 10.36
C ASP A 306 -23.90 16.39 9.94
N PHE A 307 -23.10 15.56 9.27
CA PHE A 307 -21.74 15.89 8.83
C PHE A 307 -21.50 15.50 7.37
N TRP A 308 -20.63 16.27 6.72
CA TRP A 308 -20.08 15.97 5.41
C TRP A 308 -18.55 15.92 5.49
N LEU A 309 -17.97 14.73 5.30
CA LEU A 309 -16.56 14.48 5.50
C LEU A 309 -15.88 14.00 4.22
N ASN A 310 -14.54 14.14 4.17
CA ASN A 310 -13.72 13.56 3.09
C ASN A 310 -14.13 14.03 1.69
N ILE A 311 -14.28 15.33 1.54
CA ILE A 311 -14.84 15.97 0.34
C ILE A 311 -13.95 15.77 -0.91
N GLY A 312 -12.66 15.47 -0.73
CA GLY A 312 -11.70 15.31 -1.82
C GLY A 312 -10.88 16.58 -2.09
N TYR A 313 -10.64 16.87 -3.37
CA TYR A 313 -9.77 17.99 -3.77
C TYR A 313 -10.52 19.33 -3.78
N VAL A 314 -10.93 19.80 -2.62
CA VAL A 314 -11.48 21.13 -2.39
C VAL A 314 -10.97 21.71 -1.08
N ASN A 315 -10.84 23.04 -1.01
CA ASN A 315 -10.27 23.75 0.13
C ASN A 315 -11.26 24.67 0.85
N SER A 316 -12.43 24.95 0.24
CA SER A 316 -13.44 25.84 0.76
C SER A 316 -14.86 25.42 0.35
N LYS A 317 -15.86 25.93 1.06
CA LYS A 317 -17.27 25.79 0.71
C LYS A 317 -17.60 26.48 -0.63
N ALA A 318 -16.92 27.59 -0.93
CA ALA A 318 -17.07 28.30 -2.20
C ALA A 318 -16.63 27.42 -3.41
N GLU A 319 -15.53 26.67 -3.28
CA GLU A 319 -15.13 25.71 -4.31
C GLU A 319 -16.17 24.58 -4.48
N MET A 320 -16.84 24.15 -3.42
CA MET A 320 -17.91 23.15 -3.51
C MET A 320 -19.10 23.67 -4.29
N THR A 321 -19.63 24.86 -3.92
CA THR A 321 -20.78 25.47 -4.62
C THR A 321 -20.45 25.93 -6.03
N GLY A 322 -19.19 26.24 -6.32
CA GLY A 322 -18.69 26.46 -7.68
C GLY A 322 -18.75 25.23 -8.58
N ARG A 323 -18.71 24.02 -7.99
CA ARG A 323 -18.90 22.76 -8.76
C ARG A 323 -20.37 22.41 -8.94
N ASP A 324 -21.18 22.63 -7.90
CA ASP A 324 -22.62 22.39 -7.92
C ASP A 324 -23.31 23.24 -6.83
N SER A 325 -24.15 24.20 -7.27
CA SER A 325 -24.85 25.12 -6.34
C SER A 325 -25.82 24.40 -5.40
N ARG A 326 -26.31 23.20 -5.76
CA ARG A 326 -27.24 22.42 -4.93
C ARG A 326 -26.62 21.97 -3.61
N PHE A 327 -25.29 21.93 -3.50
CA PHE A 327 -24.60 21.58 -2.26
C PHE A 327 -24.89 22.58 -1.11
N ALA A 328 -25.24 23.82 -1.45
CA ALA A 328 -25.64 24.82 -0.46
C ALA A 328 -26.91 24.43 0.31
N ASP A 329 -27.74 23.55 -0.24
CA ASP A 329 -28.98 23.11 0.40
C ASP A 329 -28.80 22.02 1.43
N PHE A 330 -27.65 21.35 1.43
CA PHE A 330 -27.36 20.24 2.35
C PHE A 330 -27.21 20.73 3.79
N ARG A 331 -27.85 20.03 4.75
CA ARG A 331 -27.81 20.42 6.17
C ARG A 331 -26.39 20.60 6.71
N PRO A 332 -25.43 19.69 6.48
CA PRO A 332 -24.06 19.88 6.97
C PRO A 332 -23.38 21.11 6.37
N PHE A 333 -23.71 21.47 5.12
CA PHE A 333 -23.18 22.69 4.50
C PHE A 333 -23.75 23.95 5.17
N LYS A 334 -25.08 24.01 5.42
CA LYS A 334 -25.76 25.13 6.12
C LYS A 334 -25.24 25.31 7.55
N ASN A 335 -25.05 24.19 8.26
CA ASN A 335 -24.60 24.19 9.64
C ASN A 335 -23.10 24.34 9.84
N GLY A 336 -22.32 24.35 8.75
CA GLY A 336 -20.86 24.43 8.81
C GLY A 336 -20.16 23.11 9.17
N ASN A 337 -20.88 21.98 9.22
CA ASN A 337 -20.33 20.66 9.56
C ASN A 337 -19.70 19.96 8.34
N VAL A 338 -18.83 20.66 7.64
CA VAL A 338 -18.10 20.20 6.47
C VAL A 338 -16.62 20.15 6.79
N TYR A 339 -16.01 18.96 6.75
CA TYR A 339 -14.61 18.76 7.09
C TYR A 339 -13.88 17.96 6.01
N ASN A 340 -12.60 18.29 5.82
CA ASN A 340 -11.76 17.59 4.86
C ASN A 340 -10.40 17.26 5.46
N TYR A 341 -9.78 16.16 5.00
CA TYR A 341 -8.49 15.64 5.45
C TYR A 341 -7.28 16.37 4.83
N ASN A 342 -7.40 17.66 4.59
CA ASN A 342 -6.39 18.47 3.89
C ASN A 342 -5.79 19.56 4.78
N LYS A 343 -5.73 19.36 6.10
CA LYS A 343 -5.12 20.32 7.01
C LYS A 343 -3.60 20.35 6.90
N LYS A 344 -2.97 19.18 6.70
CA LYS A 344 -1.53 19.05 6.56
C LYS A 344 -1.13 18.87 5.08
N ILE A 345 -1.32 19.90 4.29
CA ILE A 345 -0.78 19.98 2.93
C ILE A 345 0.46 20.87 2.99
N ASN A 346 1.59 20.40 2.46
CA ASN A 346 2.82 21.18 2.42
C ASN A 346 2.84 22.14 1.21
N ASP A 347 3.91 22.92 1.09
CA ASP A 347 4.14 23.95 0.06
C ASP A 347 4.16 23.41 -1.39
N VAL A 348 4.39 22.10 -1.58
CA VAL A 348 4.38 21.43 -2.89
C VAL A 348 3.11 20.62 -3.15
N GLY A 349 2.14 20.67 -2.24
CA GLY A 349 0.83 20.02 -2.39
C GLY A 349 0.73 18.59 -1.86
N ALA A 350 1.78 18.05 -1.20
CA ALA A 350 1.69 16.74 -0.57
C ALA A 350 0.80 16.79 0.67
N ASN A 351 -0.07 15.79 0.81
CA ASN A 351 -1.02 15.68 1.91
C ASN A 351 -0.58 14.58 2.88
N ASP A 352 -0.18 14.97 4.08
CA ASP A 352 0.36 14.10 5.12
C ASP A 352 -0.67 13.07 5.67
N TYR A 353 -1.96 13.28 5.40
CA TYR A 353 -2.99 12.29 5.70
C TYR A 353 -2.71 10.94 5.01
N TRP A 354 -2.21 10.98 3.76
CA TRP A 354 -1.87 9.79 2.97
C TRP A 354 -0.46 9.24 3.22
N GLU A 355 0.33 9.94 4.03
CA GLU A 355 1.67 9.52 4.45
C GLU A 355 1.65 9.17 5.94
N SER A 356 1.94 10.10 6.84
CA SER A 356 1.99 9.79 8.28
C SER A 356 0.63 9.35 8.85
N GLY A 357 -0.50 9.83 8.31
CA GLY A 357 -1.84 9.42 8.73
C GLY A 357 -2.15 7.96 8.45
N ALA A 358 -1.60 7.39 7.39
CA ALA A 358 -1.84 6.00 7.02
C ALA A 358 -1.21 4.99 7.99
N VAL A 359 -0.08 5.34 8.62
CA VAL A 359 0.61 4.51 9.63
C VAL A 359 0.29 4.91 11.07
N ASN A 360 -0.50 5.99 11.27
CA ASN A 360 -0.96 6.48 12.58
C ASN A 360 -2.50 6.58 12.63
N PRO A 361 -3.23 5.48 12.43
CA PRO A 361 -4.69 5.50 12.36
C PRO A 361 -5.35 5.98 13.66
N GLN A 362 -4.72 5.87 14.82
CA GLN A 362 -5.22 6.39 16.09
C GLN A 362 -5.36 7.91 16.07
N ILE A 363 -4.48 8.63 15.37
CA ILE A 363 -4.55 10.08 15.24
C ILE A 363 -5.71 10.49 14.32
N VAL A 364 -5.88 9.78 13.20
CA VAL A 364 -7.01 9.97 12.28
C VAL A 364 -8.34 9.71 13.01
N LEU A 365 -8.40 8.62 13.80
CA LEU A 365 -9.58 8.28 14.59
C LEU A 365 -9.87 9.36 15.65
N SER A 366 -8.84 9.90 16.30
CA SER A 366 -9.00 11.01 17.26
C SER A 366 -9.59 12.26 16.60
N ASP A 367 -9.14 12.61 15.39
CA ASP A 367 -9.72 13.72 14.62
C ASP A 367 -11.21 13.48 14.33
N LEU A 368 -11.56 12.28 13.87
CA LEU A 368 -12.94 11.92 13.56
C LEU A 368 -13.84 11.93 14.80
N ILE A 369 -13.37 11.39 15.94
CA ILE A 369 -14.10 11.45 17.21
C ILE A 369 -14.28 12.93 17.64
N LYS A 370 -13.24 13.75 17.54
CA LYS A 370 -13.33 15.18 17.87
C LYS A 370 -14.34 15.92 17.00
N ILE A 371 -14.46 15.56 15.74
CA ILE A 371 -15.43 16.15 14.81
C ILE A 371 -16.86 15.71 15.16
N LEU A 372 -17.06 14.39 15.35
CA LEU A 372 -18.39 13.81 15.54
C LEU A 372 -18.91 13.94 16.97
N HIS A 373 -18.00 13.93 17.97
CA HIS A 373 -18.28 13.91 19.41
C HIS A 373 -17.27 14.80 20.16
N PRO A 374 -17.33 16.12 19.97
CA PRO A 374 -16.32 17.04 20.53
C PRO A 374 -16.20 16.97 22.06
N GLU A 375 -17.26 16.54 22.74
CA GLU A 375 -17.30 16.34 24.19
C GLU A 375 -16.46 15.19 24.69
N LEU A 376 -16.25 14.15 23.86
CA LEU A 376 -15.44 12.99 24.24
C LEU A 376 -13.93 13.26 24.20
N LEU A 377 -13.49 14.17 23.35
CA LEU A 377 -12.09 14.57 23.21
C LEU A 377 -11.95 16.10 23.27
N PRO A 378 -12.32 16.78 24.39
CA PRO A 378 -12.37 18.23 24.45
C PRO A 378 -11.03 18.91 24.17
N GLN A 379 -9.92 18.30 24.57
CA GLN A 379 -8.56 18.84 24.42
C GLN A 379 -7.88 18.50 23.10
N HIS A 380 -8.44 17.55 22.32
CA HIS A 380 -7.83 17.16 21.06
C HIS A 380 -7.89 18.28 20.03
N GLN A 381 -6.74 18.57 19.41
CA GLN A 381 -6.62 19.49 18.28
C GLN A 381 -6.53 18.68 17.00
N LEU A 382 -7.39 18.99 16.01
CA LEU A 382 -7.38 18.30 14.73
C LEU A 382 -5.96 18.31 14.10
N VAL A 383 -5.49 17.16 13.66
CA VAL A 383 -4.16 16.99 13.06
C VAL A 383 -4.27 16.98 11.54
N TYR A 384 -5.08 16.11 10.98
CA TYR A 384 -5.23 15.93 9.54
C TYR A 384 -6.46 16.61 8.96
N TYR A 385 -7.52 16.77 9.76
CA TYR A 385 -8.77 17.35 9.32
C TYR A 385 -8.81 18.86 9.57
N LYS A 386 -9.53 19.57 8.71
CA LYS A 386 -9.96 20.97 8.94
C LYS A 386 -11.41 21.16 8.52
N GLN A 387 -12.11 22.08 9.20
CA GLN A 387 -13.41 22.57 8.79
C GLN A 387 -13.25 23.44 7.53
N LEU A 388 -14.10 23.21 6.52
CA LEU A 388 -14.15 24.05 5.34
C LEU A 388 -15.05 25.29 5.62
N LYS A 389 -14.52 26.44 5.30
CA LYS A 389 -15.20 27.75 5.42
C LYS A 389 -15.63 28.28 4.06
#